data_d96d5dd410907a5899eefad87cf1c915
#
_entry.id   d96d5dd410907a5899eefad87cf1c915
#
_cell.length_a   1.000
_cell.length_b   1.000
_cell.length_c   1.000
_cell.angle_alpha   90.00
_cell.angle_beta   90.00
_cell.angle_gamma   90.00
#
_symmetry.space_group_name_H-M   'P 1'
#
loop_
_entity.id
_entity.type
_entity.pdbx_description
1 polymer ?
#
loop_
_entity_poly.entity_id
_entity_poly.type
_entity_poly.pdbx_seq_one_letter_code
_entity_poly.pdbx_strand_id
1 'polypeptide(L)'
;PLQLAFSANTLDRAEDGGSEFVLKESLETNPVLVLWIAAGCSGCHDWTQLIRESIDNGSLSESSVNVVSIHRWAEIESPDRVMEVFGYEENNSNYTPWPIIIPQESDMIVDYDTGLKTTYTVVEGFNNPGTPTVQLIGQDGIKMWQSKSYWANFSMQYCNRRI
;
A
#
# COMPACT_ATOMS: atom_id res chain seq x y z
N PRO A 1 -17.94 9.97 -2.72
CA PRO A 1 -16.78 9.33 -2.12
C PRO A 1 -15.59 10.29 -2.07
N LEU A 2 -14.74 10.10 -1.06
CA LEU A 2 -13.54 10.90 -0.88
C LEU A 2 -12.52 10.57 -1.97
N GLN A 3 -12.00 11.59 -2.63
CA GLN A 3 -10.83 11.42 -3.48
C GLN A 3 -9.58 11.41 -2.61
N LEU A 4 -8.77 10.35 -2.76
CA LEU A 4 -7.60 10.12 -1.94
C LEU A 4 -6.36 10.78 -2.55
N ALA A 5 -5.70 11.61 -1.76
CA ALA A 5 -4.39 12.18 -2.08
C ALA A 5 -3.62 12.35 -0.78
N PHE A 6 -2.36 11.98 -0.77
CA PHE A 6 -1.45 12.19 0.35
C PHE A 6 -0.01 12.03 -0.10
N SER A 7 0.91 12.51 0.72
CA SER A 7 2.32 12.15 0.64
C SER A 7 2.82 11.71 1.99
N ALA A 8 3.78 10.81 2.01
CA ALA A 8 4.42 10.31 3.22
C ALA A 8 5.79 9.73 2.88
N ASN A 9 6.61 9.56 3.90
CA ASN A 9 7.93 8.97 3.74
C ASN A 9 7.84 7.49 3.41
N THR A 10 8.85 7.02 2.69
CA THR A 10 9.12 5.59 2.46
C THR A 10 10.25 5.12 3.37
N LEU A 11 10.61 3.84 3.27
CA LEU A 11 11.81 3.30 3.92
C LEU A 11 13.12 3.72 3.22
N ASP A 12 13.02 4.48 2.14
CA ASP A 12 14.17 5.03 1.39
C ASP A 12 15.13 3.95 0.85
N ARG A 13 14.55 2.82 0.41
CA ARG A 13 15.29 1.77 -0.31
C ARG A 13 15.28 2.07 -1.81
N ALA A 14 16.12 1.37 -2.58
CA ALA A 14 16.09 1.47 -4.05
C ALA A 14 14.70 1.14 -4.62
N GLU A 15 14.02 0.13 -4.06
CA GLU A 15 12.68 -0.33 -4.46
C GLU A 15 11.60 0.72 -4.22
N ASP A 16 11.85 1.68 -3.34
CA ASP A 16 10.86 2.67 -2.93
C ASP A 16 10.75 3.87 -3.90
N GLY A 17 11.72 4.00 -4.81
CA GLY A 17 11.70 5.06 -5.82
C GLY A 17 11.98 6.46 -5.29
N GLY A 18 12.50 6.59 -4.07
CA GLY A 18 12.80 7.83 -3.38
C GLY A 18 12.31 7.83 -1.94
N SER A 19 12.68 8.85 -1.18
CA SER A 19 12.36 8.95 0.26
C SER A 19 10.92 9.37 0.55
N GLU A 20 10.21 9.88 -0.46
CA GLU A 20 8.82 10.32 -0.34
C GLU A 20 7.96 9.66 -1.42
N PHE A 21 6.79 9.21 -1.03
CA PHE A 21 5.75 8.73 -1.93
C PHE A 21 4.62 9.75 -2.02
N VAL A 22 4.17 10.03 -3.25
CA VAL A 22 3.03 10.91 -3.52
C VAL A 22 1.99 10.11 -4.29
N LEU A 23 0.84 9.83 -3.67
CA LEU A 23 -0.19 8.99 -4.28
C LEU A 23 -0.65 9.53 -5.64
N LYS A 24 -0.91 10.82 -5.72
CA LYS A 24 -1.43 11.43 -6.95
C LYS A 24 -0.47 11.27 -8.14
N GLU A 25 0.85 11.32 -7.90
CA GLU A 25 1.87 11.07 -8.93
C GLU A 25 1.83 9.62 -9.39
N SER A 26 1.69 8.67 -8.46
CA SER A 26 1.59 7.24 -8.81
C SER A 26 0.33 6.95 -9.64
N LEU A 27 -0.77 7.63 -9.34
CA LEU A 27 -2.04 7.48 -10.05
C LEU A 27 -2.03 8.07 -11.47
N GLU A 28 -1.02 8.87 -11.83
CA GLU A 28 -0.87 9.39 -13.19
C GLU A 28 -0.62 8.27 -14.21
N THR A 29 0.03 7.20 -13.80
CA THR A 29 0.39 6.08 -14.69
C THR A 29 -0.60 4.93 -14.62
N ASN A 30 -1.02 4.52 -13.43
CA ASN A 30 -1.86 3.35 -13.21
C ASN A 30 -2.71 3.51 -11.94
N PRO A 31 -3.77 2.70 -11.78
CA PRO A 31 -4.37 2.48 -10.47
C PRO A 31 -3.33 1.96 -9.48
N VAL A 32 -3.55 2.19 -8.20
CA VAL A 32 -2.63 1.77 -7.13
C VAL A 32 -3.29 0.67 -6.29
N LEU A 33 -2.59 -0.46 -6.18
CA LEU A 33 -2.96 -1.56 -5.30
C LEU A 33 -2.20 -1.39 -3.98
N VAL A 34 -2.95 -1.15 -2.91
CA VAL A 34 -2.40 -0.91 -1.57
C VAL A 34 -2.53 -2.17 -0.74
N LEU A 35 -1.42 -2.66 -0.19
CA LEU A 35 -1.41 -3.64 0.88
C LEU A 35 -1.08 -2.93 2.20
N TRP A 36 -2.01 -2.90 3.13
CA TRP A 36 -1.78 -2.40 4.47
C TRP A 36 -1.06 -3.46 5.30
N ILE A 37 0.08 -3.08 5.91
CA ILE A 37 0.97 -4.01 6.60
C ILE A 37 1.26 -3.59 8.04
N ALA A 38 1.64 -4.61 8.82
CA ALA A 38 2.32 -4.46 10.11
C ALA A 38 3.41 -5.53 10.19
N ALA A 39 4.49 -5.23 10.90
CA ALA A 39 5.62 -6.17 11.04
C ALA A 39 5.20 -7.47 11.75
N GLY A 40 4.36 -7.36 12.77
CA GLY A 40 3.86 -8.51 13.53
C GLY A 40 2.65 -9.22 12.93
N CYS A 41 2.29 -8.92 11.70
CA CYS A 41 1.06 -9.41 11.06
C CYS A 41 1.36 -10.60 10.14
N SER A 42 1.05 -11.83 10.57
CA SER A 42 1.29 -13.03 9.75
C SER A 42 0.50 -13.04 8.44
N GLY A 43 -0.73 -12.54 8.45
CA GLY A 43 -1.53 -12.40 7.22
C GLY A 43 -0.91 -11.41 6.23
N CYS A 44 -0.20 -10.40 6.70
CA CYS A 44 0.53 -9.48 5.85
C CYS A 44 1.71 -10.17 5.14
N HIS A 45 2.37 -11.11 5.82
CA HIS A 45 3.43 -11.92 5.23
C HIS A 45 2.87 -12.79 4.09
N ASP A 46 1.73 -13.44 4.34
CA ASP A 46 1.08 -14.28 3.33
C ASP A 46 0.65 -13.46 2.10
N TRP A 47 0.08 -12.29 2.32
CA TRP A 47 -0.32 -11.40 1.23
C TRP A 47 0.86 -10.89 0.42
N THR A 48 1.95 -10.52 1.08
CA THR A 48 3.18 -10.07 0.41
C THR A 48 3.70 -11.16 -0.54
N GLN A 49 3.76 -12.40 -0.04
CA GLN A 49 4.21 -13.54 -0.84
C GLN A 49 3.26 -13.81 -2.01
N LEU A 50 1.96 -13.77 -1.77
CA LEU A 50 0.95 -13.98 -2.82
C LEU A 50 1.05 -12.93 -3.93
N ILE A 51 1.21 -11.66 -3.58
CA ILE A 51 1.35 -10.58 -4.56
C ILE A 51 2.64 -10.77 -5.38
N ARG A 52 3.75 -11.10 -4.72
CA ARG A 52 5.02 -11.40 -5.41
C ARG A 52 4.86 -12.54 -6.40
N GLU A 53 4.27 -13.65 -5.97
CA GLU A 53 4.02 -14.80 -6.84
C GLU A 53 3.11 -14.44 -8.02
N SER A 54 2.11 -13.59 -7.78
CA SER A 54 1.17 -13.16 -8.81
C SER A 54 1.83 -12.26 -9.86
N ILE A 55 2.79 -11.43 -9.44
CA ILE A 55 3.61 -10.65 -10.37
C ILE A 55 4.52 -11.58 -11.18
N ASP A 56 5.21 -12.49 -10.50
CA ASP A 56 6.19 -13.39 -11.12
C ASP A 56 5.53 -14.34 -12.13
N ASN A 57 4.32 -14.81 -11.87
CA ASN A 57 3.60 -15.72 -12.78
C ASN A 57 2.71 -14.99 -13.80
N GLY A 58 2.67 -13.66 -13.79
CA GLY A 58 1.91 -12.85 -14.73
C GLY A 58 0.41 -12.71 -14.41
N SER A 59 -0.08 -13.25 -13.28
CA SER A 59 -1.47 -13.07 -12.86
C SER A 59 -1.80 -11.63 -12.52
N LEU A 60 -0.80 -10.86 -12.06
CA LEU A 60 -0.88 -9.44 -11.80
C LEU A 60 0.18 -8.73 -12.64
N SER A 61 -0.24 -7.79 -13.49
CA SER A 61 0.67 -7.07 -14.39
C SER A 61 1.10 -5.74 -13.81
N GLU A 62 2.41 -5.54 -13.63
CA GLU A 62 2.98 -4.27 -13.20
C GLU A 62 2.79 -3.15 -14.23
N SER A 63 2.49 -3.48 -15.49
CA SER A 63 2.14 -2.47 -16.49
C SER A 63 0.72 -1.92 -16.32
N SER A 64 -0.12 -2.61 -15.53
CA SER A 64 -1.54 -2.25 -15.34
C SER A 64 -1.83 -1.69 -13.94
N VAL A 65 -0.96 -1.92 -12.98
CA VAL A 65 -1.17 -1.52 -11.59
C VAL A 65 0.16 -1.21 -10.91
N ASN A 66 0.17 -0.17 -10.08
CA ASN A 66 1.29 0.13 -9.19
C ASN A 66 1.00 -0.46 -7.82
N VAL A 67 1.87 -1.38 -7.37
CA VAL A 67 1.72 -2.01 -6.05
C VAL A 67 2.50 -1.20 -5.01
N VAL A 68 1.89 -0.95 -3.87
CA VAL A 68 2.55 -0.32 -2.72
C VAL A 68 2.11 -1.00 -1.43
N SER A 69 2.96 -0.99 -0.42
CA SER A 69 2.59 -1.34 0.95
C SER A 69 2.56 -0.09 1.82
N ILE A 70 1.55 0.02 2.69
CA ILE A 70 1.42 1.13 3.64
C ILE A 70 1.43 0.58 5.06
N HIS A 71 2.35 1.06 5.88
CA HIS A 71 2.43 0.68 7.29
C HIS A 71 1.29 1.32 8.09
N ARG A 72 0.57 0.49 8.86
CA ARG A 72 -0.65 0.91 9.57
C ARG A 72 -0.38 1.44 10.99
N TRP A 73 0.66 0.92 11.66
CA TRP A 73 0.80 1.04 13.10
C TRP A 73 2.07 1.80 13.51
N ALA A 74 2.26 3.02 12.99
CA ALA A 74 3.41 3.87 13.32
C ALA A 74 3.56 4.14 14.83
N GLU A 75 2.46 4.11 15.57
CA GLU A 75 2.43 4.34 17.02
C GLU A 75 3.02 3.18 17.84
N ILE A 76 3.12 1.97 17.25
CA ILE A 76 3.60 0.79 17.99
C ILE A 76 4.76 0.05 17.31
N GLU A 77 5.01 0.32 16.03
CA GLU A 77 6.11 -0.31 15.28
C GLU A 77 6.96 0.76 14.61
N SER A 78 8.28 0.69 14.85
CA SER A 78 9.23 1.63 14.24
C SER A 78 9.49 1.33 12.76
N PRO A 79 9.96 2.32 11.98
CA PRO A 79 10.43 2.07 10.62
C PRO A 79 11.52 0.99 10.53
N ASP A 80 12.43 0.92 11.50
CA ASP A 80 13.47 -0.10 11.54
C ASP A 80 12.88 -1.50 11.67
N ARG A 81 11.81 -1.67 12.44
CA ARG A 81 11.11 -2.95 12.57
C ARG A 81 10.44 -3.36 11.25
N VAL A 82 9.81 -2.42 10.57
CA VAL A 82 9.23 -2.67 9.24
C VAL A 82 10.31 -3.06 8.23
N MET A 83 11.45 -2.36 8.26
CA MET A 83 12.61 -2.68 7.43
C MET A 83 13.12 -4.09 7.67
N GLU A 84 13.27 -4.49 8.94
CA GLU A 84 13.70 -5.85 9.32
C GLU A 84 12.84 -6.93 8.71
N VAL A 85 11.52 -6.75 8.74
CA VAL A 85 10.56 -7.79 8.32
C VAL A 85 10.36 -7.81 6.81
N PHE A 86 10.28 -6.64 6.17
CA PHE A 86 9.86 -6.55 4.76
C PHE A 86 10.92 -5.99 3.82
N GLY A 87 11.95 -5.34 4.35
CA GLY A 87 12.81 -4.45 3.56
C GLY A 87 13.97 -5.12 2.84
N TYR A 88 14.46 -6.23 3.33
CA TYR A 88 15.69 -6.85 2.84
C TYR A 88 15.41 -8.07 1.98
N GLU A 89 16.08 -8.13 0.82
CA GLU A 89 15.96 -9.23 -0.12
C GLU A 89 16.55 -10.54 0.43
N GLU A 90 17.72 -10.45 1.07
CA GLU A 90 18.50 -11.61 1.50
C GLU A 90 17.78 -12.42 2.58
N ASN A 91 17.55 -13.72 2.29
CA ASN A 91 16.96 -14.70 3.21
C ASN A 91 15.61 -14.28 3.82
N ASN A 92 14.89 -13.40 3.13
CA ASN A 92 13.64 -12.87 3.64
C ASN A 92 12.47 -13.23 2.73
N SER A 93 11.64 -14.20 3.17
CA SER A 93 10.43 -14.60 2.45
C SER A 93 9.39 -13.48 2.37
N ASN A 94 9.48 -12.46 3.23
CA ASN A 94 8.58 -11.31 3.28
C ASN A 94 9.13 -10.11 2.53
N TYR A 95 10.26 -10.26 1.84
CA TYR A 95 10.83 -9.18 1.05
C TYR A 95 9.79 -8.58 0.10
N THR A 96 9.73 -7.26 0.13
CA THR A 96 8.75 -6.46 -0.61
C THR A 96 9.46 -5.67 -1.71
N PRO A 97 9.36 -6.10 -2.99
CA PRO A 97 10.07 -5.44 -4.10
C PRO A 97 9.33 -4.23 -4.68
N TRP A 98 8.42 -3.63 -3.95
CA TRP A 98 7.69 -2.41 -4.30
C TRP A 98 7.78 -1.39 -3.15
N PRO A 99 7.36 -0.13 -3.35
CA PRO A 99 7.46 0.88 -2.30
C PRO A 99 6.77 0.48 -0.99
N ILE A 100 7.47 0.73 0.11
CA ILE A 100 6.93 0.62 1.47
C ILE A 100 6.81 2.03 2.04
N ILE A 101 5.59 2.45 2.27
CA ILE A 101 5.24 3.79 2.75
C ILE A 101 4.99 3.72 4.25
N ILE A 102 5.56 4.66 4.99
CA ILE A 102 5.50 4.68 6.45
C ILE A 102 4.86 5.99 6.96
N PRO A 103 3.55 6.20 6.72
CA PRO A 103 2.90 7.42 7.18
C PRO A 103 2.95 7.53 8.71
N GLN A 104 3.17 8.74 9.17
CA GLN A 104 3.13 9.09 10.59
C GLN A 104 1.76 9.65 10.95
N GLU A 105 1.45 9.77 12.24
CA GLU A 105 0.16 10.31 12.70
C GLU A 105 -0.10 11.74 12.21
N SER A 106 0.95 12.49 11.93
CA SER A 106 0.86 13.86 11.39
C SER A 106 0.59 13.92 9.89
N ASP A 107 0.71 12.80 9.19
CA ASP A 107 0.46 12.75 7.75
C ASP A 107 -1.05 12.66 7.49
N MET A 108 -1.56 13.64 6.77
CA MET A 108 -2.99 13.79 6.52
C MET A 108 -3.32 13.57 5.05
N ILE A 109 -4.55 13.14 4.79
CA ILE A 109 -5.13 13.27 3.47
C ILE A 109 -5.15 14.75 3.12
N VAL A 110 -4.77 15.07 1.89
CA VAL A 110 -4.87 16.42 1.35
C VAL A 110 -6.05 16.50 0.38
N ASP A 111 -6.55 17.70 0.18
CA ASP A 111 -7.56 17.95 -0.85
C ASP A 111 -6.98 17.59 -2.22
N TYR A 112 -7.71 16.83 -2.99
CA TYR A 112 -7.25 16.26 -4.26
C TYR A 112 -6.86 17.35 -5.28
N ASP A 113 -7.58 18.46 -5.29
CA ASP A 113 -7.36 19.54 -6.26
C ASP A 113 -6.39 20.61 -5.75
N THR A 114 -6.51 21.01 -4.47
CA THR A 114 -5.74 22.13 -3.91
C THR A 114 -4.46 21.70 -3.19
N GLY A 115 -4.35 20.46 -2.75
CA GLY A 115 -3.23 19.95 -1.96
C GLY A 115 -3.24 20.43 -0.50
N LEU A 116 -4.26 21.13 -0.06
CA LEU A 116 -4.37 21.60 1.33
C LEU A 116 -4.71 20.42 2.26
N LYS A 117 -4.10 20.41 3.45
CA LYS A 117 -4.35 19.35 4.45
C LYS A 117 -5.81 19.35 4.89
N THR A 118 -6.39 18.16 4.96
CA THR A 118 -7.69 17.92 5.58
C THR A 118 -7.50 17.56 7.05
N THR A 119 -8.60 17.26 7.75
CA THR A 119 -8.56 16.78 9.13
C THR A 119 -8.47 15.25 9.23
N TYR A 120 -8.47 14.53 8.10
CA TYR A 120 -8.38 13.08 8.07
C TYR A 120 -6.92 12.63 8.02
N THR A 121 -6.53 11.71 8.89
CA THR A 121 -5.25 10.99 8.75
C THR A 121 -5.30 10.11 7.50
N VAL A 122 -4.15 9.62 7.05
CA VAL A 122 -4.08 8.69 5.92
C VAL A 122 -4.95 7.46 6.18
N VAL A 123 -4.85 6.89 7.38
CA VAL A 123 -5.64 5.72 7.80
C VAL A 123 -7.15 6.00 7.75
N GLU A 124 -7.57 7.12 8.30
CA GLU A 124 -8.98 7.51 8.31
C GLU A 124 -9.51 7.77 6.90
N GLY A 125 -8.73 8.46 6.07
CA GLY A 125 -9.13 8.77 4.70
C GLY A 125 -9.33 7.52 3.84
N PHE A 126 -8.47 6.52 4.01
CA PHE A 126 -8.61 5.23 3.32
C PHE A 126 -9.68 4.35 3.93
N ASN A 127 -10.24 4.74 5.09
CA ASN A 127 -11.16 3.92 5.87
C ASN A 127 -10.60 2.51 6.11
N ASN A 128 -9.33 2.46 6.52
CA ASN A 128 -8.63 1.19 6.72
C ASN A 128 -9.09 0.52 8.03
N PRO A 129 -9.61 -0.72 7.97
CA PRO A 129 -10.08 -1.41 9.16
C PRO A 129 -8.99 -2.09 9.98
N GLY A 130 -7.78 -2.26 9.42
CA GLY A 130 -6.67 -2.96 10.06
C GLY A 130 -5.76 -3.68 9.08
N THR A 131 -4.99 -4.63 9.57
CA THR A 131 -4.01 -5.38 8.76
C THR A 131 -4.25 -6.90 8.86
N PRO A 132 -4.10 -7.64 7.75
CA PRO A 132 -3.90 -7.13 6.39
C PRO A 132 -5.20 -6.60 5.79
N THR A 133 -5.10 -5.60 4.96
CA THR A 133 -6.20 -5.15 4.10
C THR A 133 -5.61 -4.80 2.75
N VAL A 134 -6.30 -5.16 1.67
CA VAL A 134 -5.91 -4.79 0.31
C VAL A 134 -6.98 -3.85 -0.25
N GLN A 135 -6.54 -2.75 -0.84
CA GLN A 135 -7.42 -1.75 -1.44
C GLN A 135 -6.92 -1.38 -2.83
N LEU A 136 -7.83 -1.20 -3.77
CA LEU A 136 -7.51 -0.72 -5.11
C LEU A 136 -8.02 0.71 -5.25
N ILE A 137 -7.12 1.62 -5.62
CA ILE A 137 -7.41 3.04 -5.80
C ILE A 137 -7.36 3.34 -7.29
N GLY A 138 -8.46 3.86 -7.84
CA GLY A 138 -8.52 4.26 -9.24
C GLY A 138 -7.70 5.50 -9.54
N GLN A 139 -7.41 5.74 -10.81
CA GLN A 139 -6.62 6.90 -11.25
C GLN A 139 -7.29 8.25 -10.92
N ASP A 140 -8.58 8.24 -10.65
CA ASP A 140 -9.33 9.40 -10.15
C ASP A 140 -9.21 9.62 -8.63
N GLY A 141 -8.43 8.78 -7.94
CA GLY A 141 -8.24 8.86 -6.49
C GLY A 141 -9.34 8.18 -5.67
N ILE A 142 -10.30 7.51 -6.32
CA ILE A 142 -11.43 6.90 -5.63
C ILE A 142 -11.16 5.41 -5.37
N LYS A 143 -11.41 4.96 -4.14
CA LYS A 143 -11.30 3.55 -3.79
C LYS A 143 -12.34 2.73 -4.57
N MET A 144 -11.85 1.81 -5.40
CA MET A 144 -12.67 0.97 -6.27
C MET A 144 -13.04 -0.36 -5.63
N TRP A 145 -12.18 -0.88 -4.76
CA TRP A 145 -12.33 -2.20 -4.18
C TRP A 145 -11.53 -2.32 -2.88
N GLN A 146 -12.00 -3.20 -2.02
CA GLN A 146 -11.34 -3.54 -0.76
C GLN A 146 -11.59 -5.02 -0.44
N SER A 147 -10.58 -5.70 0.11
CA SER A 147 -10.71 -7.05 0.60
C SER A 147 -11.72 -7.11 1.76
N LYS A 148 -12.52 -8.19 1.83
CA LYS A 148 -13.63 -8.29 2.80
C LYS A 148 -13.17 -8.57 4.23
N SER A 149 -12.13 -9.36 4.40
CA SER A 149 -11.59 -9.70 5.72
C SER A 149 -10.17 -10.24 5.59
N TYR A 150 -9.50 -10.42 6.73
CA TYR A 150 -8.14 -10.99 6.78
C TYR A 150 -8.06 -12.40 6.19
N TRP A 151 -9.14 -13.15 6.32
CA TRP A 151 -9.21 -14.58 5.97
C TRP A 151 -9.96 -14.83 4.66
N ALA A 152 -10.39 -13.78 3.99
CA ALA A 152 -11.05 -13.93 2.71
C ALA A 152 -10.08 -14.51 1.68
N ASN A 153 -10.54 -15.54 0.97
CA ASN A 153 -9.79 -16.05 -0.16
C ASN A 153 -9.63 -14.94 -1.19
N PHE A 154 -8.40 -14.53 -1.38
CA PHE A 154 -8.08 -13.48 -2.33
C PHE A 154 -7.91 -14.08 -3.71
N SER A 155 -8.52 -13.43 -4.68
CA SER A 155 -8.33 -13.76 -6.08
C SER A 155 -7.69 -12.57 -6.79
N MET A 156 -6.45 -12.71 -7.22
CA MET A 156 -5.77 -11.73 -8.06
C MET A 156 -6.53 -11.49 -9.37
N GLN A 157 -7.24 -12.51 -9.86
CA GLN A 157 -8.09 -12.37 -11.04
C GLN A 157 -9.23 -11.38 -10.80
N TYR A 158 -9.79 -11.35 -9.59
CA TYR A 158 -10.83 -10.40 -9.26
C TYR A 158 -10.30 -8.96 -9.25
N CYS A 159 -9.12 -8.76 -8.69
CA CYS A 159 -8.44 -7.48 -8.70
C CYS A 159 -8.16 -7.03 -10.14
N ASN A 160 -7.60 -7.91 -10.97
CA ASN A 160 -7.30 -7.63 -12.37
C ASN A 160 -8.52 -7.26 -13.21
N ARG A 161 -9.69 -7.79 -12.90
CA ARG A 161 -10.94 -7.43 -13.61
C ARG A 161 -11.41 -6.00 -13.32
N ARG A 162 -10.90 -5.39 -12.26
CA ARG A 162 -11.24 -4.03 -11.84
C ARG A 162 -10.26 -2.99 -12.36
N ILE A 163 -9.12 -3.44 -12.82
CA ILE A 163 -8.09 -2.61 -13.41
C ILE A 163 -8.34 -2.48 -14.92
#